data_d2f4f3aac857bc72c5c2efd3507e3948
#
_entry.id   d2f4f3aac857bc72c5c2efd3507e3948
#
_cell.length_a   1.000
_cell.length_b   1.000
_cell.length_c   1.000
_cell.angle_alpha   90.00
_cell.angle_beta   90.00
_cell.angle_gamma   90.00
#
_symmetry.space_group_name_H-M   'P 1'
#
loop_
_entity.id
_entity.type
_entity.pdbx_description
1 polymer ?
#
loop_
_entity_poly.entity_id
_entity_poly.type
_entity_poly.pdbx_seq_one_letter_code
_entity_poly.pdbx_strand_id
1 'polypeptide(L)'
;AAIQQYVESQRMSVVRDFCGHGLGLVFHAPPNVLHYGRPGTGPVLEEGMFFTIEPMVNQGRPETKVLADDWTAVTRDKSYSSQFEHSVGVTATGFEIFTLSPGGLFHPTYSQD
;
A
#
# COMPACT_ATOMS: atom_id res chain seq x y z
N ALA A 1 3.52 0.74 10.10
CA ALA A 1 3.34 -0.19 11.24
C ALA A 1 2.05 -0.98 11.14
N ALA A 2 0.85 -0.36 11.11
CA ALA A 2 -0.44 -1.05 11.19
C ALA A 2 -0.62 -2.13 10.09
N ILE A 3 -0.34 -1.77 8.83
CA ILE A 3 -0.42 -2.72 7.70
C ILE A 3 0.50 -3.92 7.93
N GLN A 4 1.75 -3.65 8.29
CA GLN A 4 2.73 -4.72 8.55
C GLN A 4 2.27 -5.65 9.66
N GLN A 5 1.82 -5.11 10.79
CA GLN A 5 1.35 -5.91 11.93
C GLN A 5 0.19 -6.82 11.54
N TYR A 6 -0.78 -6.29 10.79
CA TYR A 6 -1.91 -7.07 10.31
C TYR A 6 -1.47 -8.18 9.34
N VAL A 7 -0.68 -7.84 8.33
CA VAL A 7 -0.21 -8.78 7.31
C VAL A 7 0.62 -9.91 7.94
N GLU A 8 1.55 -9.57 8.83
CA GLU A 8 2.40 -10.56 9.51
C GLU A 8 1.59 -11.45 10.46
N SER A 9 0.52 -10.92 11.08
CA SER A 9 -0.42 -11.74 11.88
C SER A 9 -1.13 -12.81 11.05
N GLN A 10 -1.29 -12.59 9.75
CA GLN A 10 -1.86 -13.54 8.79
C GLN A 10 -0.79 -14.45 8.16
N ARG A 11 0.45 -14.45 8.67
CA ARG A 11 1.60 -15.23 8.16
C ARG A 11 1.99 -14.86 6.72
N MET A 12 1.74 -13.63 6.32
CA MET A 12 2.15 -13.04 5.05
C MET A 12 3.22 -11.99 5.30
N SER A 13 3.79 -11.42 4.25
CA SER A 13 4.81 -10.38 4.36
C SER A 13 4.48 -9.16 3.51
N VAL A 14 4.94 -7.99 3.98
CA VAL A 14 4.87 -6.74 3.22
C VAL A 14 6.16 -6.53 2.45
N VAL A 15 6.05 -6.29 1.15
CA VAL A 15 7.19 -5.92 0.30
C VAL A 15 7.76 -4.58 0.76
N ARG A 16 9.09 -4.47 0.80
CA ARG A 16 9.82 -3.29 1.30
C ARG A 16 10.48 -2.46 0.21
N ASP A 17 10.60 -3.01 -1.00
CA ASP A 17 11.28 -2.39 -2.14
C ASP A 17 10.44 -1.28 -2.79
N PHE A 18 9.15 -1.23 -2.47
CA PHE A 18 8.18 -0.27 -2.99
C PHE A 18 7.41 0.41 -1.86
N CYS A 19 6.92 1.60 -2.13
CA CYS A 19 6.16 2.38 -1.16
C CYS A 19 5.08 3.21 -1.86
N GLY A 20 4.13 3.70 -1.09
CA GLY A 20 3.24 4.76 -1.51
C GLY A 20 3.96 6.10 -1.61
N HIS A 21 3.31 7.06 -2.17
CA HIS A 21 3.90 8.36 -2.47
C HIS A 21 2.88 9.50 -2.31
N GLY A 22 3.39 10.70 -2.10
CA GLY A 22 2.58 11.90 -2.19
C GLY A 22 2.01 12.10 -3.58
N LEU A 23 0.86 12.76 -3.64
CA LEU A 23 0.17 13.17 -4.87
C LEU A 23 0.08 14.69 -4.90
N GLY A 24 0.17 15.29 -6.10
CA GLY A 24 0.08 16.74 -6.26
C GLY A 24 0.10 17.12 -7.74
N LEU A 25 0.86 18.15 -8.08
CA LEU A 25 1.05 18.59 -9.47
C LEU A 25 1.81 17.56 -10.30
N VAL A 26 2.56 16.65 -9.63
CA VAL A 26 3.25 15.52 -10.25
C VAL A 26 2.71 14.23 -9.68
N PHE A 27 2.77 13.15 -10.48
CA PHE A 27 2.20 11.86 -10.11
C PHE A 27 2.89 11.25 -8.88
N HIS A 28 4.22 11.29 -8.81
CA HIS A 28 5.00 10.86 -7.66
C HIS A 28 5.63 12.08 -6.97
N ALA A 29 5.16 12.39 -5.78
CA ALA A 29 5.65 13.49 -4.96
C ALA A 29 6.03 13.01 -3.56
N PRO A 30 6.86 13.75 -2.82
CA PRO A 30 7.05 13.50 -1.38
C PRO A 30 5.72 13.67 -0.62
N PRO A 31 5.58 13.00 0.55
CA PRO A 31 6.51 12.07 1.17
C PRO A 31 6.39 10.65 0.63
N ASN A 32 7.41 9.81 0.87
CA ASN A 32 7.29 8.36 0.73
C ASN A 32 6.40 7.81 1.84
N VAL A 33 5.45 6.94 1.48
CA VAL A 33 4.50 6.31 2.40
C VAL A 33 4.83 4.84 2.55
N LEU A 34 5.62 4.51 3.58
CA LEU A 34 6.03 3.13 3.83
C LEU A 34 4.89 2.31 4.42
N HIS A 35 4.77 1.06 3.97
CA HIS A 35 3.77 0.11 4.46
C HIS A 35 4.30 -0.75 5.61
N TYR A 36 5.52 -0.48 6.08
CA TYR A 36 6.19 -1.11 7.21
C TYR A 36 6.86 -0.05 8.09
N GLY A 37 7.26 -0.42 9.30
CA GLY A 37 7.96 0.47 10.21
C GLY A 37 7.44 0.36 11.65
N ARG A 38 7.95 1.22 12.51
CA ARG A 38 7.59 1.26 13.94
C ARG A 38 6.41 2.21 14.18
N PRO A 39 5.50 1.88 15.11
CA PRO A 39 4.43 2.80 15.52
C PRO A 39 4.99 4.14 16.00
N GLY A 40 4.27 5.22 15.74
CA GLY A 40 4.64 6.56 16.19
C GLY A 40 5.85 7.18 15.49
N THR A 41 6.27 6.62 14.35
CA THR A 41 7.35 7.16 13.51
C THR A 41 6.82 7.58 12.13
N GLY A 42 7.61 8.36 11.41
CA GLY A 42 7.27 8.85 10.08
C GLY A 42 6.83 10.31 10.09
N PRO A 43 6.47 10.87 8.92
CA PRO A 43 5.99 12.24 8.80
C PRO A 43 4.65 12.42 9.51
N VAL A 44 4.44 13.61 10.04
CA VAL A 44 3.12 14.00 10.57
C VAL A 44 2.21 14.30 9.39
N LEU A 45 1.00 13.75 9.42
CA LEU A 45 -0.02 14.04 8.41
C LEU A 45 -0.66 15.40 8.71
N GLU A 46 -0.75 16.23 7.66
CA GLU A 46 -1.35 17.56 7.73
C GLU A 46 -2.55 17.63 6.80
N GLU A 47 -3.55 18.42 7.16
CA GLU A 47 -4.71 18.69 6.32
C GLU A 47 -4.30 19.17 4.94
N GLY A 48 -4.94 18.66 3.90
CA GLY A 48 -4.63 18.97 2.51
C GLY A 48 -3.54 18.12 1.89
N MET A 49 -2.92 17.21 2.63
CA MET A 49 -2.02 16.21 2.04
C MET A 49 -2.80 15.17 1.26
N PHE A 50 -2.28 14.82 0.08
CA PHE A 50 -2.77 13.71 -0.75
C PHE A 50 -1.64 12.71 -0.97
N PHE A 51 -1.94 11.43 -0.82
CA PHE A 51 -0.95 10.36 -1.00
C PHE A 51 -1.59 9.02 -1.31
N THR A 52 -0.79 8.06 -1.75
CA THR A 52 -1.22 6.70 -2.00
C THR A 52 -0.90 5.78 -0.82
N ILE A 53 -1.76 4.79 -0.62
CA ILE A 53 -1.51 3.62 0.23
C ILE A 53 -1.67 2.41 -0.67
N GLU A 54 -0.56 1.72 -0.97
CA GLU A 54 -0.47 0.72 -2.03
C GLU A 54 0.36 -0.51 -1.65
N PRO A 55 0.06 -1.18 -0.53
CA PRO A 55 0.87 -2.27 -0.06
C PRO A 55 0.87 -3.44 -1.05
N MET A 56 2.07 -3.97 -1.31
CA MET A 56 2.26 -5.27 -1.94
C MET A 56 2.41 -6.31 -0.84
N VAL A 57 1.56 -7.33 -0.86
CA VAL A 57 1.51 -8.39 0.15
C VAL A 57 1.85 -9.73 -0.49
N ASN A 58 2.91 -10.37 0.00
CA ASN A 58 3.35 -11.67 -0.45
C ASN A 58 2.88 -12.77 0.50
N GLN A 59 2.46 -13.89 -0.05
CA GLN A 59 2.14 -15.08 0.73
C GLN A 59 3.38 -15.69 1.40
N GLY A 60 4.56 -15.49 0.80
CA GLY A 60 5.85 -15.96 1.30
C GLY A 60 6.72 -14.83 1.85
N ARG A 61 7.95 -14.76 1.36
CA ARG A 61 8.97 -13.81 1.81
C ARG A 61 8.79 -12.43 1.18
N PRO A 62 9.26 -11.35 1.84
CA PRO A 62 9.08 -9.99 1.36
C PRO A 62 9.97 -9.61 0.16
N GLU A 63 11.03 -10.37 -0.12
CA GLU A 63 12.01 -10.03 -1.14
C GLU A 63 11.43 -10.13 -2.55
N THR A 64 11.75 -9.14 -3.38
CA THR A 64 11.36 -9.06 -4.77
C THR A 64 12.56 -9.23 -5.72
N LYS A 65 12.27 -9.39 -6.98
CA LYS A 65 13.23 -9.40 -8.08
C LYS A 65 12.60 -8.66 -9.26
N VAL A 66 13.34 -7.68 -9.80
CA VAL A 66 12.99 -7.04 -11.07
C VAL A 66 13.55 -7.89 -12.21
N LEU A 67 12.73 -8.11 -13.23
CA LEU A 67 13.10 -8.89 -14.41
C LEU A 67 13.98 -8.09 -15.38
N ALA A 68 14.41 -8.75 -16.47
CA ALA A 68 15.33 -8.16 -17.44
C ALA A 68 14.71 -7.02 -18.28
N ASP A 69 13.40 -6.80 -18.17
CA ASP A 69 12.70 -5.68 -18.77
C ASP A 69 12.80 -4.39 -17.93
N ASP A 70 13.53 -4.42 -16.81
CA ASP A 70 13.70 -3.32 -15.83
C ASP A 70 12.38 -2.75 -15.27
N TRP A 71 11.30 -3.50 -15.41
CA TRP A 71 9.95 -3.08 -15.02
C TRP A 71 9.21 -4.12 -14.18
N THR A 72 9.11 -5.34 -14.66
CA THR A 72 8.31 -6.38 -14.01
C THR A 72 8.96 -6.84 -12.71
N ALA A 73 8.27 -6.63 -11.60
CA ALA A 73 8.67 -7.13 -10.28
C ALA A 73 7.91 -8.42 -9.94
N VAL A 74 8.65 -9.42 -9.47
CA VAL A 74 8.10 -10.71 -9.05
C VAL A 74 8.63 -11.07 -7.67
N THR A 75 7.92 -11.94 -6.95
CA THR A 75 8.41 -12.49 -5.69
C THR A 75 9.65 -13.36 -5.94
N ARG A 76 10.67 -13.19 -5.11
CA ARG A 76 11.91 -13.96 -5.26
C ARG A 76 11.73 -15.45 -4.99
N ASP A 77 10.83 -15.79 -4.07
CA ASP A 77 10.49 -17.17 -3.69
C ASP A 77 9.37 -17.79 -4.51
N LYS A 78 8.86 -17.09 -5.53
CA LYS A 78 7.76 -17.51 -6.42
C LYS A 78 6.41 -17.70 -5.71
N SER A 79 6.26 -17.16 -4.50
CA SER A 79 4.96 -17.11 -3.83
C SER A 79 4.01 -16.13 -4.51
N TYR A 80 2.71 -16.28 -4.25
CA TYR A 80 1.72 -15.32 -4.74
C TYR A 80 1.88 -13.97 -4.08
N SER A 81 1.57 -12.91 -4.84
CA SER A 81 1.55 -11.54 -4.38
C SER A 81 0.27 -10.85 -4.81
N SER A 82 -0.19 -9.91 -4.01
CA SER A 82 -1.35 -9.08 -4.30
C SER A 82 -1.05 -7.64 -3.92
N GLN A 83 -1.58 -6.70 -4.71
CA GLN A 83 -1.49 -5.27 -4.44
C GLN A 83 -2.86 -4.63 -4.57
N PHE A 84 -3.17 -3.74 -3.64
CA PHE A 84 -4.33 -2.85 -3.70
C PHE A 84 -3.87 -1.44 -3.38
N GLU A 85 -4.42 -0.47 -4.10
CA GLU A 85 -4.05 0.93 -3.95
C GLU A 85 -5.27 1.80 -3.72
N HIS A 86 -5.13 2.73 -2.79
CA HIS A 86 -6.04 3.84 -2.61
C HIS A 86 -5.31 5.17 -2.64
N SER A 87 -5.93 6.15 -3.29
CA SER A 87 -5.58 7.57 -3.16
C SER A 87 -6.39 8.16 -2.02
N VAL A 88 -5.70 8.82 -1.10
CA VAL A 88 -6.27 9.32 0.16
C VAL A 88 -5.94 10.79 0.33
N GLY A 89 -6.90 11.56 0.83
CA GLY A 89 -6.71 12.94 1.26
C GLY A 89 -6.89 13.11 2.76
N VAL A 90 -6.06 13.91 3.40
CA VAL A 90 -6.19 14.29 4.81
C VAL A 90 -7.12 15.46 4.94
N THR A 91 -8.15 15.33 5.78
CA THR A 91 -9.12 16.37 6.06
C THR A 91 -8.93 16.94 7.47
N ALA A 92 -9.60 18.03 7.81
CA ALA A 92 -9.56 18.62 9.14
C ALA A 92 -10.00 17.65 10.26
N THR A 93 -10.82 16.67 9.96
CA THR A 93 -11.40 15.74 10.94
C THR A 93 -11.03 14.27 10.71
N GLY A 94 -10.19 13.98 9.71
CA GLY A 94 -9.83 12.59 9.39
C GLY A 94 -9.25 12.47 7.98
N PHE A 95 -9.89 11.65 7.16
CA PHE A 95 -9.42 11.37 5.79
C PHE A 95 -10.59 11.09 4.84
N GLU A 96 -10.31 11.21 3.55
CA GLU A 96 -11.20 10.84 2.47
C GLU A 96 -10.49 9.86 1.52
N ILE A 97 -11.17 8.83 1.07
CA ILE A 97 -10.66 7.87 0.08
C ILE A 97 -11.31 8.17 -1.25
N PHE A 98 -10.50 8.57 -2.26
CA PHE A 98 -10.99 8.97 -3.56
C PHE A 98 -11.24 7.80 -4.52
N THR A 99 -10.67 6.66 -4.26
CA THR A 99 -10.69 5.47 -5.13
C THR A 99 -11.55 4.34 -4.57
N LEU A 100 -12.60 4.68 -3.82
CA LEU A 100 -13.57 3.69 -3.36
C LEU A 100 -14.30 3.07 -4.57
N SER A 101 -14.52 1.75 -4.50
CA SER A 101 -15.27 1.05 -5.52
C SER A 101 -16.72 1.57 -5.59
N PRO A 102 -17.24 1.86 -6.80
CA PRO A 102 -18.66 2.21 -6.98
C PRO A 102 -19.55 1.09 -6.43
N GLY A 103 -20.67 1.47 -5.79
CA GLY A 103 -21.64 0.51 -5.27
C GLY A 103 -21.26 -0.16 -3.96
N GLY A 104 -20.26 0.36 -3.24
CA GLY A 104 -19.92 -0.13 -1.90
C GLY A 104 -19.29 -1.51 -1.86
N LEU A 105 -18.63 -1.93 -2.93
CA LEU A 105 -17.90 -3.20 -3.02
C LEU A 105 -16.60 -3.10 -2.19
N PHE A 106 -16.75 -3.14 -0.87
CA PHE A 106 -15.62 -3.12 0.07
C PHE A 106 -14.99 -4.50 0.28
N HIS A 107 -15.67 -5.54 -0.22
CA HIS A 107 -15.21 -6.92 -0.15
C HIS A 107 -15.05 -7.48 -1.56
N PRO A 108 -14.09 -8.39 -1.74
CA PRO A 108 -13.98 -9.13 -2.99
C PRO A 108 -15.32 -9.81 -3.34
N THR A 109 -15.73 -9.72 -4.60
CA THR A 109 -17.01 -10.29 -5.08
C THR A 109 -17.10 -11.81 -4.91
N TYR A 110 -15.96 -12.48 -4.75
CA TYR A 110 -15.88 -13.92 -4.51
C TYR A 110 -16.14 -14.31 -3.05
N SER A 111 -16.38 -13.40 -2.15
CA SER A 111 -16.71 -13.66 -0.74
C SER A 111 -18.21 -13.55 -0.44
N GLN A 112 -19.07 -13.54 -1.45
CA GLN A 112 -20.53 -13.41 -1.33
C GLN A 112 -21.26 -14.76 -1.47
N ASP A 113 -20.61 -15.85 -1.09
CA ASP A 113 -21.27 -17.15 -0.95
C ASP A 113 -21.65 -17.42 0.50
#